data_821ecdd8b7af24ea662bc2c8048ad913
#
_entry.id   821ecdd8b7af24ea662bc2c8048ad913
#
_cell.length_a   1.000
_cell.length_b   1.000
_cell.length_c   1.000
_cell.angle_alpha   90.00
_cell.angle_beta   90.00
_cell.angle_gamma   90.00
#
_symmetry.space_group_name_H-M   'P 1'
#
loop_
_entity.id
_entity.type
_entity.pdbx_description
1 polymer ?
#
loop_
_entity_poly.entity_id
_entity_poly.type
_entity_poly.pdbx_seq_one_letter_code
_entity_poly.pdbx_strand_id
1 'polypeptide(L)'
;MQGRERACAREGERIESVRMKTIEVPERAIRMDYRVPYADTDMMGYVYYGNYLTLFERSRNELMRASGFTYARMESEGGAMLPVVEAHVDYHAPARYDDLLTVRAWVEEARGIRVRIRCAVFRGEELLADGYTVHACVDAKTRRPIRVPDYLLSFAASQGAAG
;
A
#
# COMPACT_ATOMS: atom_id res chain seq x y z
N MET A 1 -23.08 22.25 38.34
CA MET A 1 -21.76 21.71 37.93
C MET A 1 -21.78 20.26 37.42
N GLN A 2 -22.90 19.60 37.32
CA GLN A 2 -23.02 18.15 36.94
C GLN A 2 -23.31 17.92 35.43
N GLY A 3 -23.47 18.96 34.64
CA GLY A 3 -23.81 18.82 33.20
C GLY A 3 -22.65 18.68 32.20
N ARG A 4 -21.45 19.12 32.59
CA ARG A 4 -20.27 19.09 31.68
C ARG A 4 -19.51 17.75 31.72
N GLU A 5 -19.53 17.02 32.81
CA GLU A 5 -18.84 15.71 32.89
C GLU A 5 -19.53 14.61 32.10
N ARG A 6 -20.88 14.66 31.94
CA ARG A 6 -21.63 13.67 31.15
C ARG A 6 -21.49 13.86 29.63
N ALA A 7 -21.17 15.03 29.16
CA ALA A 7 -20.94 15.27 27.73
C ALA A 7 -19.57 14.75 27.27
N CYS A 8 -18.53 14.91 28.10
CA CYS A 8 -17.19 14.42 27.82
C CYS A 8 -17.08 12.89 27.82
N ALA A 9 -17.85 12.21 28.73
CA ALA A 9 -17.90 10.74 28.75
C ALA A 9 -18.57 10.14 27.49
N ARG A 10 -19.56 10.83 26.92
CA ARG A 10 -20.27 10.34 25.72
C ARG A 10 -19.47 10.59 24.41
N GLU A 11 -18.56 11.54 24.39
CA GLU A 11 -17.63 11.75 23.27
C GLU A 11 -16.50 10.71 23.28
N GLY A 12 -16.00 10.31 24.46
CA GLY A 12 -15.03 9.23 24.62
C GLY A 12 -15.56 7.87 24.12
N GLU A 13 -16.81 7.54 24.41
CA GLU A 13 -17.44 6.30 23.95
C GLU A 13 -17.69 6.26 22.42
N ARG A 14 -17.78 7.41 21.77
CA ARG A 14 -18.00 7.49 20.32
C ARG A 14 -16.73 7.25 19.51
N ILE A 15 -15.55 7.43 20.10
CA ILE A 15 -14.26 7.19 19.45
C ILE A 15 -13.87 5.70 19.54
N GLU A 16 -14.33 4.98 20.55
CA GLU A 16 -14.07 3.53 20.71
C GLU A 16 -14.84 2.63 19.73
N SER A 17 -15.87 3.14 19.05
CA SER A 17 -16.64 2.37 18.08
C SER A 17 -16.19 2.53 16.63
N VAL A 18 -14.96 2.98 16.35
CA VAL A 18 -14.35 2.85 15.02
C VAL A 18 -14.14 1.36 14.81
N ARG A 19 -15.10 0.73 14.13
CA ARG A 19 -15.03 -0.65 13.68
C ARG A 19 -13.63 -0.88 13.11
N MET A 20 -12.84 -1.72 13.77
CA MET A 20 -11.54 -2.12 13.25
C MET A 20 -11.78 -2.68 11.84
N LYS A 21 -11.34 -1.92 10.83
CA LYS A 21 -11.47 -2.35 9.45
C LYS A 21 -10.60 -3.59 9.29
N THR A 22 -11.24 -4.71 9.01
CA THR A 22 -10.54 -5.94 8.68
C THR A 22 -10.30 -5.94 7.17
N ILE A 23 -9.07 -6.15 6.76
CA ILE A 23 -8.71 -6.31 5.36
C ILE A 23 -8.31 -7.77 5.13
N GLU A 24 -8.83 -8.35 4.06
CA GLU A 24 -8.39 -9.66 3.61
C GLU A 24 -7.08 -9.51 2.83
N VAL A 25 -6.00 -10.04 3.41
CA VAL A 25 -4.66 -10.03 2.78
C VAL A 25 -4.42 -11.40 2.18
N PRO A 26 -4.23 -11.52 0.86
CA PRO A 26 -3.94 -12.80 0.22
C PRO A 26 -2.69 -13.45 0.83
N GLU A 27 -2.68 -14.79 0.93
CA GLU A 27 -1.55 -15.54 1.48
C GLU A 27 -0.25 -15.26 0.69
N ARG A 28 -0.37 -15.07 -0.63
CA ARG A 28 0.74 -14.78 -1.54
C ARG A 28 1.18 -13.32 -1.56
N ALA A 29 0.51 -12.42 -0.80
CA ALA A 29 0.96 -11.04 -0.67
C ALA A 29 2.40 -11.02 -0.15
N ILE A 30 3.27 -10.22 -0.76
CA ILE A 30 4.64 -10.08 -0.27
C ILE A 30 4.64 -9.48 1.14
N ARG A 31 5.69 -9.74 1.86
CA ARG A 31 5.95 -9.15 3.18
C ARG A 31 7.25 -8.38 3.15
N MET A 32 7.21 -7.15 3.67
CA MET A 32 8.37 -6.32 3.92
C MET A 32 8.29 -5.80 5.36
N ASP A 33 9.32 -6.05 6.15
CA ASP A 33 9.41 -5.48 7.49
C ASP A 33 10.15 -4.13 7.44
N TYR A 34 9.68 -3.16 8.22
CA TYR A 34 10.21 -1.82 8.27
C TYR A 34 10.24 -1.28 9.70
N ARG A 35 11.45 -0.97 10.20
CA ARG A 35 11.62 -0.27 11.48
C ARG A 35 11.54 1.22 11.24
N VAL A 36 10.60 1.89 11.92
CA VAL A 36 10.38 3.33 11.77
C VAL A 36 11.57 4.12 12.31
N PRO A 37 12.33 4.83 11.47
CA PRO A 37 13.40 5.71 11.93
C PRO A 37 12.81 7.02 12.49
N TYR A 38 13.58 7.72 13.31
CA TYR A 38 13.18 9.02 13.87
C TYR A 38 12.84 10.04 12.77
N ALA A 39 13.58 10.02 11.66
CA ALA A 39 13.40 10.94 10.53
C ALA A 39 12.04 10.81 9.81
N ASP A 40 11.31 9.70 10.02
CA ASP A 40 9.99 9.51 9.41
C ASP A 40 8.85 10.10 10.24
N THR A 41 9.14 10.61 11.44
CA THR A 41 8.13 11.13 12.36
C THR A 41 7.97 12.63 12.25
N ASP A 42 6.76 13.11 12.49
CA ASP A 42 6.42 14.52 12.56
C ASP A 42 6.39 15.04 14.02
N MET A 43 6.03 16.30 14.20
CA MET A 43 5.96 16.94 15.53
C MET A 43 4.91 16.32 16.46
N MET A 44 3.94 15.56 15.95
CA MET A 44 2.97 14.80 16.76
C MET A 44 3.57 13.49 17.28
N GLY A 45 4.79 13.14 16.88
CA GLY A 45 5.44 11.88 17.22
C GLY A 45 4.90 10.68 16.44
N TYR A 46 4.20 10.94 15.33
CA TYR A 46 3.66 9.91 14.44
C TYR A 46 4.43 9.88 13.13
N VAL A 47 4.43 8.73 12.48
CA VAL A 47 4.91 8.66 11.09
C VAL A 47 4.13 9.66 10.25
N TYR A 48 4.88 10.57 9.59
CA TYR A 48 4.28 11.55 8.69
C TYR A 48 3.43 10.85 7.62
N TYR A 49 2.20 11.32 7.44
CA TYR A 49 1.22 10.62 6.61
C TYR A 49 1.70 10.35 5.18
N GLY A 50 2.49 11.23 4.58
CA GLY A 50 3.06 11.07 3.25
C GLY A 50 4.04 9.90 3.14
N ASN A 51 4.69 9.50 4.24
CA ASN A 51 5.65 8.39 4.25
C ASN A 51 5.01 7.02 4.01
N TYR A 52 3.71 6.87 4.20
CA TYR A 52 3.00 5.63 3.87
C TYR A 52 3.04 5.33 2.37
N LEU A 53 2.98 6.36 1.50
CA LEU A 53 3.17 6.16 0.05
C LEU A 53 4.59 5.70 -0.29
N THR A 54 5.60 6.14 0.47
CA THR A 54 6.97 5.64 0.34
C THR A 54 7.06 4.16 0.77
N LEU A 55 6.37 3.75 1.83
CA LEU A 55 6.29 2.34 2.22
C LEU A 55 5.59 1.50 1.15
N PHE A 56 4.53 2.02 0.53
CA PHE A 56 3.86 1.37 -0.59
C PHE A 56 4.78 1.20 -1.80
N GLU A 57 5.57 2.23 -2.14
CA GLU A 57 6.57 2.13 -3.21
C GLU A 57 7.60 1.05 -2.92
N ARG A 58 8.19 1.05 -1.71
CA ARG A 58 9.19 0.05 -1.32
C ARG A 58 8.64 -1.37 -1.38
N SER A 59 7.45 -1.60 -0.83
CA SER A 59 6.80 -2.91 -0.86
C SER A 59 6.45 -3.35 -2.27
N ARG A 60 6.03 -2.43 -3.13
CA ARG A 60 5.78 -2.68 -4.55
C ARG A 60 7.08 -3.07 -5.29
N ASN A 61 8.21 -2.46 -4.95
CA ASN A 61 9.51 -2.85 -5.51
C ASN A 61 9.86 -4.30 -5.13
N GLU A 62 9.58 -4.72 -3.88
CA GLU A 62 9.76 -6.12 -3.47
C GLU A 62 8.78 -7.05 -4.20
N LEU A 63 7.54 -6.63 -4.41
CA LEU A 63 6.56 -7.37 -5.18
C LEU A 63 7.03 -7.59 -6.62
N MET A 64 7.58 -6.57 -7.27
CA MET A 64 8.15 -6.69 -8.62
C MET A 64 9.39 -7.59 -8.65
N ARG A 65 10.26 -7.53 -7.64
CA ARG A 65 11.39 -8.47 -7.54
C ARG A 65 10.92 -9.92 -7.41
N ALA A 66 9.88 -10.15 -6.61
CA ALA A 66 9.29 -11.49 -6.45
C ALA A 66 8.67 -12.03 -7.76
N SER A 67 8.26 -11.16 -8.69
CA SER A 67 7.79 -11.57 -10.03
C SER A 67 8.92 -12.02 -10.97
N GLY A 68 10.18 -11.82 -10.57
CA GLY A 68 11.35 -12.02 -11.43
C GLY A 68 11.68 -10.83 -12.34
N PHE A 69 10.86 -9.78 -12.31
CA PHE A 69 11.08 -8.53 -13.05
C PHE A 69 11.24 -7.35 -12.11
N THR A 70 12.42 -6.75 -12.07
CA THR A 70 12.59 -5.42 -11.47
C THR A 70 12.04 -4.36 -12.43
N TYR A 71 11.72 -3.16 -11.92
CA TYR A 71 11.32 -2.05 -12.81
C TYR A 71 12.36 -1.76 -13.88
N ALA A 72 13.65 -1.80 -13.54
CA ALA A 72 14.74 -1.59 -14.50
C ALA A 72 14.73 -2.62 -15.63
N ARG A 73 14.54 -3.90 -15.32
CA ARG A 73 14.40 -4.97 -16.33
C ARG A 73 13.13 -4.83 -17.15
N MET A 74 12.04 -4.45 -16.52
CA MET A 74 10.77 -4.22 -17.23
C MET A 74 10.92 -3.12 -18.27
N GLU A 75 11.61 -2.02 -17.93
CA GLU A 75 11.86 -0.92 -18.86
C GLU A 75 12.85 -1.31 -19.98
N SER A 76 13.95 -1.97 -19.63
CA SER A 76 15.02 -2.28 -20.60
C SER A 76 14.73 -3.49 -21.47
N GLU A 77 14.15 -4.54 -20.93
CA GLU A 77 13.90 -5.81 -21.60
C GLU A 77 12.43 -5.98 -22.00
N GLY A 78 11.50 -5.57 -21.13
CA GLY A 78 10.07 -5.71 -21.34
C GLY A 78 9.43 -4.56 -22.12
N GLY A 79 10.15 -3.45 -22.30
CA GLY A 79 9.67 -2.28 -23.04
C GLY A 79 8.48 -1.55 -22.42
N ALA A 80 8.17 -1.80 -21.16
CA ALA A 80 7.03 -1.25 -20.45
C ALA A 80 7.43 -0.47 -19.20
N MET A 81 6.67 0.56 -18.86
CA MET A 81 6.77 1.32 -17.62
C MET A 81 5.41 1.39 -16.95
N LEU A 82 5.41 1.55 -15.64
CA LEU A 82 4.20 1.63 -14.80
C LEU A 82 4.15 2.95 -13.99
N PRO A 83 3.98 4.12 -14.63
CA PRO A 83 3.77 5.36 -13.91
C PRO A 83 2.52 5.27 -13.03
N VAL A 84 2.58 5.88 -11.85
CA VAL A 84 1.43 6.01 -10.95
C VAL A 84 0.49 7.05 -11.52
N VAL A 85 -0.80 6.69 -11.61
CA VAL A 85 -1.87 7.60 -12.06
C VAL A 85 -2.91 7.87 -10.98
N GLU A 86 -2.93 7.06 -9.92
CA GLU A 86 -3.80 7.22 -8.77
C GLU A 86 -3.16 6.60 -7.53
N ALA A 87 -3.31 7.24 -6.38
CA ALA A 87 -2.91 6.70 -5.10
C ALA A 87 -3.97 7.02 -4.04
N HIS A 88 -4.22 6.06 -3.15
CA HIS A 88 -5.16 6.21 -2.05
C HIS A 88 -4.60 5.55 -0.79
N VAL A 89 -4.78 6.22 0.36
CA VAL A 89 -4.41 5.68 1.67
C VAL A 89 -5.52 6.00 2.66
N ASP A 90 -5.98 4.98 3.37
CA ASP A 90 -6.81 5.09 4.57
C ASP A 90 -5.94 4.90 5.81
N TYR A 91 -6.06 5.79 6.78
CA TYR A 91 -5.31 5.75 8.04
C TYR A 91 -6.23 5.30 9.17
N HIS A 92 -5.82 4.28 9.94
CA HIS A 92 -6.64 3.70 11.00
C HIS A 92 -6.03 3.92 12.39
N ALA A 93 -4.71 3.79 12.50
CA ALA A 93 -3.97 4.04 13.74
C ALA A 93 -2.56 4.59 13.43
N PRO A 94 -1.97 5.40 14.33
CA PRO A 94 -0.67 5.98 14.10
C PRO A 94 0.46 4.97 14.33
N ALA A 95 1.47 4.99 13.45
CA ALA A 95 2.78 4.43 13.72
C ALA A 95 3.68 5.46 14.39
N ARG A 96 4.65 4.99 15.20
CA ARG A 96 5.58 5.83 15.96
C ARG A 96 7.02 5.43 15.69
N TYR A 97 7.94 6.27 16.15
CA TYR A 97 9.37 5.94 16.16
C TYR A 97 9.63 4.58 16.79
N ASP A 98 10.51 3.81 16.17
CA ASP A 98 10.94 2.46 16.57
C ASP A 98 9.87 1.36 16.48
N ASP A 99 8.66 1.65 16.00
CA ASP A 99 7.70 0.59 15.68
C ASP A 99 8.27 -0.32 14.58
N LEU A 100 8.09 -1.63 14.75
CA LEU A 100 8.34 -2.59 13.68
C LEU A 100 7.06 -2.81 12.89
N LEU A 101 7.04 -2.29 11.68
CA LEU A 101 5.91 -2.40 10.77
C LEU A 101 6.09 -3.59 9.82
N THR A 102 5.00 -4.26 9.51
CA THR A 102 4.92 -5.23 8.42
C THR A 102 4.07 -4.64 7.31
N VAL A 103 4.67 -4.45 6.14
CA VAL A 103 3.96 -3.99 4.93
C VAL A 103 3.67 -5.19 4.05
N ARG A 104 2.41 -5.35 3.67
CA ARG A 104 1.94 -6.38 2.73
C ARG A 104 1.56 -5.71 1.42
N ALA A 105 1.97 -6.29 0.28
CA ALA A 105 1.59 -5.78 -1.03
C ALA A 105 1.25 -6.94 -1.98
N TRP A 106 0.26 -6.71 -2.85
CA TRP A 106 -0.19 -7.69 -3.85
C TRP A 106 -0.83 -6.98 -5.04
N VAL A 107 -0.83 -7.66 -6.18
CA VAL A 107 -1.61 -7.20 -7.33
C VAL A 107 -3.08 -7.53 -7.08
N GLU A 108 -3.92 -6.52 -6.97
CA GLU A 108 -5.37 -6.67 -6.80
C GLU A 108 -6.08 -6.86 -8.14
N GLU A 109 -5.63 -6.13 -9.17
CA GLU A 109 -6.21 -6.17 -10.50
C GLU A 109 -5.15 -5.85 -11.57
N ALA A 110 -5.18 -6.55 -12.68
CA ALA A 110 -4.41 -6.22 -13.88
C ALA A 110 -5.28 -6.40 -15.11
N ARG A 111 -5.71 -5.30 -15.73
CA ARG A 111 -6.65 -5.32 -16.85
C ARG A 111 -6.42 -4.19 -17.83
N GLY A 112 -6.54 -4.49 -19.12
CA GLY A 112 -6.41 -3.50 -20.18
C GLY A 112 -5.05 -2.82 -20.16
N ILE A 113 -5.01 -1.55 -19.76
CA ILE A 113 -3.78 -0.77 -19.64
C ILE A 113 -3.43 -0.44 -18.19
N ARG A 114 -4.13 -1.01 -17.21
CA ARG A 114 -4.00 -0.65 -15.79
C ARG A 114 -3.60 -1.83 -14.93
N VAL A 115 -2.78 -1.54 -13.92
CA VAL A 115 -2.43 -2.45 -12.83
C VAL A 115 -2.72 -1.75 -11.51
N ARG A 116 -3.52 -2.39 -10.66
CA ARG A 116 -3.81 -1.91 -9.31
C ARG A 116 -3.06 -2.77 -8.30
N ILE A 117 -2.27 -2.13 -7.48
CA ILE A 117 -1.49 -2.77 -6.44
C ILE A 117 -2.02 -2.29 -5.09
N ARG A 118 -2.43 -3.24 -4.27
CA ARG A 118 -2.91 -3.00 -2.92
C ARG A 118 -1.80 -3.15 -1.92
N CYS A 119 -1.85 -2.32 -0.86
CA CYS A 119 -0.91 -2.36 0.25
C CYS A 119 -1.65 -2.27 1.58
N ALA A 120 -1.07 -2.90 2.61
CA ALA A 120 -1.55 -2.80 3.98
C ALA A 120 -0.35 -2.74 4.93
N VAL A 121 -0.43 -1.88 5.93
CA VAL A 121 0.62 -1.63 6.93
C VAL A 121 0.12 -2.06 8.29
N PHE A 122 0.85 -2.95 8.93
CA PHE A 122 0.52 -3.53 10.23
C PHE A 122 1.61 -3.25 11.26
N ARG A 123 1.20 -3.15 12.54
CA ARG A 123 2.05 -3.31 13.70
C ARG A 123 1.59 -4.56 14.46
N GLY A 124 2.32 -5.67 14.34
CA GLY A 124 1.82 -6.96 14.76
C GLY A 124 0.55 -7.34 14.00
N GLU A 125 -0.58 -7.49 14.69
CA GLU A 125 -1.89 -7.78 14.10
C GLU A 125 -2.75 -6.53 13.86
N GLU A 126 -2.33 -5.37 14.37
CA GLU A 126 -3.05 -4.12 14.24
C GLU A 126 -2.85 -3.52 12.84
N LEU A 127 -3.94 -3.31 12.11
CA LEU A 127 -3.94 -2.58 10.84
C LEU A 127 -3.80 -1.08 11.11
N LEU A 128 -2.68 -0.48 10.67
CA LEU A 128 -2.43 0.95 10.84
C LEU A 128 -2.87 1.79 9.64
N ALA A 129 -2.67 1.27 8.43
CA ALA A 129 -3.10 1.90 7.20
C ALA A 129 -3.28 0.87 6.11
N ASP A 130 -4.19 1.13 5.17
CA ASP A 130 -4.28 0.39 3.93
C ASP A 130 -4.57 1.32 2.75
N GLY A 131 -4.35 0.84 1.55
CA GLY A 131 -4.60 1.62 0.36
C GLY A 131 -4.15 0.92 -0.91
N TYR A 132 -4.05 1.70 -1.98
CA TYR A 132 -3.64 1.18 -3.27
C TYR A 132 -2.95 2.24 -4.12
N THR A 133 -2.24 1.78 -5.13
CA THR A 133 -1.78 2.60 -6.25
C THR A 133 -2.28 2.00 -7.55
N VAL A 134 -2.72 2.86 -8.48
CA VAL A 134 -3.07 2.46 -9.84
C VAL A 134 -1.97 2.95 -10.78
N HIS A 135 -1.54 2.06 -11.64
CA HIS A 135 -0.50 2.30 -12.62
C HIS A 135 -1.07 2.17 -14.02
N ALA A 136 -0.71 3.11 -14.89
CA ALA A 136 -0.90 2.94 -16.32
C ALA A 136 0.30 2.18 -16.91
N CYS A 137 0.03 1.18 -17.76
CA CYS A 137 1.10 0.54 -18.51
C CYS A 137 1.37 1.37 -19.77
N VAL A 138 2.62 1.81 -19.95
CA VAL A 138 3.04 2.61 -21.09
C VAL A 138 4.30 2.01 -21.73
N ASP A 139 4.42 2.18 -23.03
CA ASP A 139 5.63 1.84 -23.75
C ASP A 139 6.81 2.70 -23.27
N ALA A 140 7.94 2.07 -22.95
CA ALA A 140 9.08 2.73 -22.34
C ALA A 140 9.73 3.79 -23.24
N LYS A 141 9.62 3.64 -24.57
CA LYS A 141 10.21 4.56 -25.56
C LYS A 141 9.26 5.65 -25.98
N THR A 142 8.03 5.27 -26.36
CA THR A 142 7.04 6.22 -26.92
C THR A 142 6.20 6.90 -25.86
N ARG A 143 6.19 6.38 -24.62
CA ARG A 143 5.36 6.84 -23.49
C ARG A 143 3.85 6.73 -23.76
N ARG A 144 3.45 6.00 -24.78
CA ARG A 144 2.03 5.78 -25.12
C ARG A 144 1.47 4.62 -24.29
N PRO A 145 0.18 4.68 -23.88
CA PRO A 145 -0.48 3.57 -23.24
C PRO A 145 -0.41 2.29 -24.08
N ILE A 146 -0.08 1.19 -23.43
CA ILE A 146 -0.08 -0.16 -24.01
C ILE A 146 -0.84 -1.10 -23.10
N ARG A 147 -1.29 -2.22 -23.64
CA ARG A 147 -1.88 -3.29 -22.83
C ARG A 147 -0.85 -3.84 -21.85
N VAL A 148 -1.33 -4.24 -20.68
CA VAL A 148 -0.49 -4.92 -19.69
C VAL A 148 0.14 -6.16 -20.35
N PRO A 149 1.47 -6.29 -20.37
CA PRO A 149 2.15 -7.42 -21.00
C PRO A 149 1.80 -8.76 -20.33
N ASP A 150 1.85 -9.85 -21.11
CA ASP A 150 1.46 -11.18 -20.65
C ASP A 150 2.23 -11.67 -19.42
N TYR A 151 3.51 -11.31 -19.28
CA TYR A 151 4.31 -11.68 -18.11
C TYR A 151 3.77 -11.03 -16.82
N LEU A 152 3.27 -9.79 -16.89
CA LEU A 152 2.63 -9.11 -15.75
C LEU A 152 1.23 -9.68 -15.48
N LEU A 153 0.46 -10.00 -16.52
CA LEU A 153 -0.83 -10.66 -16.37
C LEU A 153 -0.67 -12.05 -15.72
N SER A 154 0.31 -12.82 -16.13
CA SER A 154 0.62 -14.14 -15.56
C SER A 154 1.03 -14.02 -14.10
N PHE A 155 1.86 -13.01 -13.75
CA PHE A 155 2.21 -12.74 -12.38
C PHE A 155 1.00 -12.31 -11.55
N ALA A 156 0.18 -11.39 -12.05
CA ALA A 156 -1.04 -10.93 -11.39
C ALA A 156 -1.99 -12.11 -11.11
N ALA A 157 -2.20 -13.00 -12.09
CA ALA A 157 -3.00 -14.20 -11.91
C ALA A 157 -2.43 -15.14 -10.83
N SER A 158 -1.11 -15.25 -10.75
CA SER A 158 -0.46 -16.04 -9.68
C SER A 158 -0.67 -15.43 -8.28
N GLN A 159 -0.95 -14.15 -8.20
CA GLN A 159 -1.31 -13.43 -6.96
C GLN A 159 -2.81 -13.53 -6.63
N GLY A 160 -3.63 -14.14 -7.49
CA GLY A 160 -5.08 -14.21 -7.34
C GLY A 160 -5.79 -12.90 -7.76
N ALA A 161 -5.14 -12.08 -8.56
CA ALA A 161 -5.71 -10.83 -9.06
C ALA A 161 -6.89 -11.08 -10.02
N ALA A 162 -7.87 -10.17 -9.99
CA ALA A 162 -8.91 -10.12 -11.00
C ALA A 162 -8.33 -9.67 -12.35
N GLY A 163 -8.70 -10.37 -13.43
CA GLY A 163 -8.29 -10.09 -14.82
C GLY A 163 -9.25 -9.16 -15.56
#